data_41aed2df7f98689023c046bbedb3ede0
#
_entry.id   41aed2df7f98689023c046bbedb3ede0
#
_cell.length_a   1.000
_cell.length_b   1.000
_cell.length_c   1.000
_cell.angle_alpha   90.00
_cell.angle_beta   90.00
_cell.angle_gamma   90.00
#
_symmetry.space_group_name_H-M   'P 1'
#
loop_
_entity.id
_entity.type
_entity.pdbx_description
1 polymer ?
#
loop_
_entity_poly.entity_id
_entity_poly.type
_entity_poly.pdbx_seq_one_letter_code
_entity_poly.pdbx_strand_id
1 'polypeptide(L)'
;KEELAEKSDVLISCITSADGLLFEDERIFKPGITIIPVHMRGFQNCDTVFDRVFGDDTDHVKNFKYFGQFKDFNEIGEVLAGRDKGRKSQLQRILAYNYGLALHDVIFVSKIYELVSDRYDIRDIETNKPTDKFWI
;
A
#
# COMPACT_ATOMS: atom_id res chain seq x y z
N LYS A 1 14.37 -13.39 -4.90
CA LYS A 1 13.55 -12.50 -4.05
C LYS A 1 14.11 -12.41 -2.63
N GLU A 2 14.60 -13.49 -2.06
CA GLU A 2 15.19 -13.53 -0.71
C GLU A 2 16.39 -12.59 -0.61
N GLU A 3 17.32 -12.66 -1.56
CA GLU A 3 18.48 -11.76 -1.61
C GLU A 3 18.11 -10.26 -1.63
N LEU A 4 17.01 -9.92 -2.33
CA LEU A 4 16.50 -8.56 -2.30
C LEU A 4 15.98 -8.17 -0.93
N ALA A 5 15.23 -9.05 -0.26
CA ALA A 5 14.72 -8.79 1.08
C ALA A 5 15.83 -8.60 2.12
N GLU A 6 16.89 -9.42 2.03
CA GLU A 6 18.04 -9.34 2.95
C GLU A 6 18.87 -8.08 2.78
N LYS A 7 19.04 -7.60 1.53
CA LYS A 7 19.96 -6.50 1.21
C LYS A 7 19.30 -5.12 1.16
N SER A 8 17.96 -5.05 0.93
CA SER A 8 17.27 -3.78 0.76
C SER A 8 17.03 -3.06 2.08
N ASP A 9 17.12 -1.74 2.05
CA ASP A 9 16.61 -0.87 3.11
C ASP A 9 15.13 -0.56 2.90
N VAL A 10 14.72 -0.48 1.63
CA VAL A 10 13.32 -0.32 1.21
C VAL A 10 13.02 -1.36 0.15
N LEU A 11 11.96 -2.13 0.35
CA LEU A 11 11.47 -3.13 -0.58
C LEU A 11 10.04 -2.81 -0.99
N ILE A 12 9.83 -2.52 -2.26
CA ILE A 12 8.49 -2.27 -2.81
C ILE A 12 8.06 -3.50 -3.59
N SER A 13 6.90 -4.04 -3.27
CA SER A 13 6.33 -5.19 -3.97
C SER A 13 5.11 -4.78 -4.78
N CYS A 14 5.20 -4.97 -6.10
CA CYS A 14 4.18 -4.61 -7.09
C CYS A 14 3.65 -5.85 -7.84
N ILE A 15 3.55 -6.99 -7.17
CA ILE A 15 3.06 -8.20 -7.83
C ILE A 15 1.56 -8.16 -8.04
N THR A 16 1.09 -8.78 -9.11
CA THR A 16 -0.34 -8.85 -9.43
C THR A 16 -1.05 -9.96 -8.66
N SER A 17 -0.37 -11.09 -8.44
CA SER A 17 -0.91 -12.21 -7.66
C SER A 17 0.19 -12.95 -6.92
N ALA A 18 -0.18 -13.61 -5.83
CA ALA A 18 0.65 -14.55 -5.11
C ALA A 18 -0.19 -15.77 -4.76
N ASP A 19 0.28 -16.95 -5.15
CA ASP A 19 -0.38 -18.23 -4.83
C ASP A 19 -0.17 -18.62 -3.36
N GLY A 20 0.66 -17.90 -2.64
CA GLY A 20 0.98 -18.09 -1.24
C GLY A 20 1.76 -16.91 -0.69
N LEU A 21 2.54 -17.18 0.34
CA LEU A 21 3.38 -16.16 0.95
C LEU A 21 4.57 -15.81 0.05
N LEU A 22 4.86 -14.53 -0.06
CA LEU A 22 6.05 -14.07 -0.79
C LEU A 22 7.32 -14.52 -0.08
N PHE A 23 7.31 -14.49 1.24
CA PHE A 23 8.41 -14.89 2.09
C PHE A 23 7.88 -15.80 3.22
N GLU A 24 8.37 -17.02 3.28
CA GLU A 24 8.01 -17.96 4.33
C GLU A 24 8.82 -17.74 5.61
N ASP A 25 10.07 -17.30 5.46
CA ASP A 25 10.97 -17.01 6.57
C ASP A 25 11.06 -15.50 6.84
N GLU A 26 10.40 -15.07 7.89
CA GLU A 26 10.37 -13.67 8.33
C GLU A 26 11.72 -13.15 8.83
N ARG A 27 12.68 -14.04 9.14
CA ARG A 27 14.01 -13.67 9.61
C ARG A 27 14.87 -13.00 8.56
N ILE A 28 14.48 -13.12 7.28
CA ILE A 28 15.16 -12.42 6.18
C ILE A 28 15.02 -10.89 6.26
N PHE A 29 14.02 -10.40 6.97
CA PHE A 29 13.79 -8.96 7.10
C PHE A 29 14.71 -8.36 8.14
N LYS A 30 15.78 -7.73 7.67
CA LYS A 30 16.75 -7.09 8.55
C LYS A 30 16.15 -5.97 9.40
N PRO A 31 16.75 -5.66 10.57
CA PRO A 31 16.38 -4.47 11.32
C PRO A 31 16.46 -3.21 10.44
N GLY A 32 15.48 -2.32 10.60
CA GLY A 32 15.43 -1.06 9.87
C GLY A 32 14.78 -1.11 8.49
N ILE A 33 14.45 -2.28 7.95
CA ILE A 33 13.80 -2.41 6.65
C ILE A 33 12.44 -1.72 6.63
N THR A 34 12.10 -1.13 5.50
CA THR A 34 10.74 -0.70 5.17
C THR A 34 10.22 -1.53 4.00
N ILE A 35 9.09 -2.19 4.18
CA ILE A 35 8.43 -2.95 3.12
C ILE A 35 7.13 -2.26 2.74
N ILE A 36 6.92 -2.09 1.44
CA ILE A 36 5.76 -1.38 0.88
C ILE A 36 5.09 -2.32 -0.14
N PRO A 37 4.13 -3.14 0.30
CA PRO A 37 3.30 -3.88 -0.64
C PRO A 37 2.23 -2.96 -1.24
N VAL A 38 2.17 -2.91 -2.57
CA VAL A 38 1.06 -2.29 -3.32
C VAL A 38 0.05 -3.35 -3.76
N HIS A 39 -0.15 -4.34 -2.90
CA HIS A 39 -1.07 -5.46 -3.06
C HIS A 39 -1.40 -6.07 -1.70
N MET A 40 -2.48 -6.86 -1.62
CA MET A 40 -2.99 -7.40 -0.35
C MET A 40 -2.38 -8.74 0.04
N ARG A 41 -1.83 -9.51 -0.91
CA ARG A 41 -1.46 -10.90 -0.70
C ARG A 41 0.05 -11.06 -0.54
N GLY A 42 0.46 -12.12 0.16
CA GLY A 42 1.86 -12.53 0.23
C GLY A 42 2.61 -12.16 1.50
N PHE A 43 2.06 -11.27 2.35
CA PHE A 43 2.70 -10.85 3.61
C PHE A 43 1.94 -11.25 4.88
N GLN A 44 0.79 -11.88 4.77
CA GLN A 44 -0.16 -12.13 5.88
C GLN A 44 0.37 -13.00 7.03
N ASN A 45 1.49 -13.65 6.90
CA ASN A 45 2.15 -14.34 8.01
C ASN A 45 3.35 -13.54 8.56
N CYS A 46 3.84 -12.57 7.79
CA CYS A 46 4.97 -11.73 8.17
C CYS A 46 4.54 -10.44 8.86
N ASP A 47 3.25 -10.08 8.79
CA ASP A 47 2.69 -8.84 9.31
C ASP A 47 2.98 -8.65 10.81
N THR A 48 2.99 -9.74 11.55
CA THR A 48 3.18 -9.75 13.01
C THR A 48 4.63 -9.53 13.46
N VAL A 49 5.60 -9.66 12.56
CA VAL A 49 7.03 -9.46 12.89
C VAL A 49 7.48 -8.03 12.74
N PHE A 50 6.69 -7.20 12.07
CA PHE A 50 7.00 -5.78 11.92
C PHE A 50 6.72 -5.03 13.23
N ASP A 51 7.61 -4.11 13.56
CA ASP A 51 7.50 -3.31 14.78
C ASP A 51 6.44 -2.22 14.64
N ARG A 52 6.14 -1.86 13.38
CA ARG A 52 5.13 -0.87 13.04
C ARG A 52 4.50 -1.17 11.70
N VAL A 53 3.18 -1.02 11.62
CA VAL A 53 2.41 -1.23 10.40
C VAL A 53 1.64 0.06 10.07
N PHE A 54 1.71 0.46 8.81
CA PHE A 54 0.90 1.54 8.26
C PHE A 54 -0.07 1.01 7.21
N GLY A 55 -1.18 1.69 7.05
CA GLY A 55 -2.11 1.49 5.95
C GLY A 55 -2.48 2.83 5.31
N ASP A 56 -2.99 2.78 4.10
CA ASP A 56 -3.57 3.94 3.43
C ASP A 56 -4.96 4.28 3.99
N ASP A 57 -5.71 3.25 4.43
CA ASP A 57 -7.03 3.40 5.05
C ASP A 57 -7.29 2.25 6.02
N THR A 58 -7.71 2.58 7.24
CA THR A 58 -7.99 1.59 8.29
C THR A 58 -9.13 0.66 7.91
N ASP A 59 -10.16 1.16 7.22
CA ASP A 59 -11.30 0.35 6.82
C ASP A 59 -10.92 -0.74 5.82
N HIS A 60 -9.87 -0.53 5.02
CA HIS A 60 -9.33 -1.54 4.12
C HIS A 60 -8.56 -2.64 4.85
N VAL A 61 -7.75 -2.27 5.85
CA VAL A 61 -6.86 -3.23 6.51
C VAL A 61 -7.45 -3.91 7.74
N LYS A 62 -8.50 -3.33 8.36
CA LYS A 62 -9.11 -3.88 9.59
C LYS A 62 -9.63 -5.32 9.46
N ASN A 63 -9.91 -5.76 8.24
CA ASN A 63 -10.39 -7.10 7.95
C ASN A 63 -9.27 -8.11 7.68
N PHE A 64 -8.00 -7.71 7.77
CA PHE A 64 -6.89 -8.65 7.61
C PHE A 64 -6.83 -9.63 8.76
N LYS A 65 -6.44 -10.85 8.42
CA LYS A 65 -6.38 -11.98 9.37
C LYS A 65 -5.64 -11.63 10.66
N TYR A 66 -4.58 -10.86 10.56
CA TYR A 66 -3.69 -10.53 11.69
C TYR A 66 -3.78 -9.08 12.14
N PHE A 67 -4.76 -8.32 11.67
CA PHE A 67 -4.89 -6.89 12.02
C PHE A 67 -4.84 -6.64 13.53
N GLY A 68 -5.56 -7.45 14.31
CA GLY A 68 -5.55 -7.33 15.77
C GLY A 68 -4.21 -7.64 16.46
N GLN A 69 -3.22 -8.13 15.69
CA GLN A 69 -1.86 -8.41 16.18
C GLN A 69 -0.84 -7.38 15.67
N PHE A 70 -1.25 -6.43 14.84
CA PHE A 70 -0.36 -5.39 14.35
C PHE A 70 0.16 -4.56 15.52
N LYS A 71 1.46 -4.38 15.55
CA LYS A 71 2.10 -3.51 16.52
C LYS A 71 2.08 -2.08 16.01
N ASP A 72 1.67 -1.15 16.84
CA ASP A 72 1.76 0.29 16.58
C ASP A 72 1.21 0.67 15.18
N PHE A 73 -0.03 0.23 14.88
CA PHE A 73 -0.69 0.54 13.61
C PHE A 73 -1.16 1.99 13.56
N ASN A 74 -0.99 2.64 12.38
CA ASN A 74 -1.59 3.93 12.07
C ASN A 74 -1.78 4.09 10.55
N GLU A 75 -2.49 5.12 10.14
CA GLU A 75 -2.59 5.49 8.73
C GLU A 75 -1.40 6.32 8.29
N ILE A 76 -0.91 6.10 7.07
CA ILE A 76 0.21 6.87 6.51
C ILE A 76 -0.13 8.35 6.38
N GLY A 77 -1.41 8.68 6.21
CA GLY A 77 -1.93 10.05 6.21
C GLY A 77 -1.60 10.83 7.48
N GLU A 78 -1.54 10.16 8.63
CA GLU A 78 -1.18 10.77 9.91
C GLU A 78 0.29 11.21 9.94
N VAL A 79 1.17 10.44 9.28
CA VAL A 79 2.58 10.81 9.12
C VAL A 79 2.72 12.02 8.19
N LEU A 80 2.01 12.00 7.05
CA LEU A 80 2.03 13.11 6.11
C LEU A 80 1.48 14.41 6.69
N ALA A 81 0.49 14.30 7.58
CA ALA A 81 -0.11 15.43 8.28
C ALA A 81 0.73 15.91 9.48
N GLY A 82 1.85 15.26 9.78
CA GLY A 82 2.72 15.60 10.91
C GLY A 82 2.17 15.26 12.30
N ARG A 83 1.07 14.48 12.35
CA ARG A 83 0.48 14.00 13.61
C ARG A 83 1.14 12.75 14.15
N ASP A 84 1.84 12.01 13.28
CA ASP A 84 2.64 10.86 13.63
C ASP A 84 4.08 11.05 13.14
N LYS A 85 5.06 10.63 13.96
CA LYS A 85 6.49 10.76 13.63
C LYS A 85 6.97 9.77 12.55
N GLY A 86 6.14 8.81 12.15
CA GLY A 86 6.57 7.74 11.28
C GLY A 86 7.56 6.80 11.99
N ARG A 87 8.73 6.60 11.42
CA ARG A 87 9.82 5.79 11.99
C ARG A 87 10.29 6.37 13.33
N LYS A 88 10.28 5.56 14.37
CA LYS A 88 10.70 5.96 15.73
C LYS A 88 12.15 5.56 16.05
N SER A 89 12.71 4.60 15.33
CA SER A 89 14.08 4.09 15.54
C SER A 89 14.65 3.57 14.22
N GLN A 90 15.96 3.70 14.03
CA GLN A 90 16.67 3.20 12.85
C GLN A 90 16.58 1.67 12.68
N LEU A 91 16.36 0.95 13.77
CA LEU A 91 16.23 -0.51 13.74
C LEU A 91 14.78 -0.98 13.56
N GLN A 92 13.81 -0.07 13.61
CA GLN A 92 12.39 -0.41 13.51
C GLN A 92 12.06 -0.94 12.12
N ARG A 93 11.49 -2.16 12.06
CA ARG A 93 10.94 -2.74 10.84
C ARG A 93 9.56 -2.16 10.58
N ILE A 94 9.35 -1.65 9.39
CA ILE A 94 8.07 -1.02 8.99
C ILE A 94 7.46 -1.78 7.83
N LEU A 95 6.17 -2.06 7.94
CA LEU A 95 5.33 -2.54 6.85
C LEU A 95 4.29 -1.46 6.54
N ALA A 96 4.28 -0.95 5.30
CA ALA A 96 3.35 0.07 4.87
C ALA A 96 2.48 -0.45 3.71
N TYR A 97 1.25 -0.82 4.02
CA TYR A 97 0.29 -1.24 3.02
C TYR A 97 -0.24 -0.06 2.21
N ASN A 98 -0.07 -0.13 0.90
CA ASN A 98 -0.57 0.87 -0.05
C ASN A 98 -1.37 0.17 -1.14
N TYR A 99 -2.66 -0.02 -0.90
CA TYR A 99 -3.54 -0.65 -1.90
C TYR A 99 -4.04 0.32 -2.95
N GLY A 100 -3.93 1.59 -2.63
CA GLY A 100 -4.56 2.65 -3.40
C GLY A 100 -6.02 2.87 -3.00
N LEU A 101 -6.41 4.10 -3.07
CA LEU A 101 -7.78 4.56 -2.89
C LEU A 101 -8.24 5.18 -4.21
N ALA A 102 -9.46 4.90 -4.64
CA ALA A 102 -10.05 5.53 -5.83
C ALA A 102 -10.00 7.07 -5.76
N LEU A 103 -9.96 7.62 -4.54
CA LEU A 103 -9.76 9.04 -4.30
C LEU A 103 -8.43 9.55 -4.89
N HIS A 104 -7.36 8.76 -4.84
CA HIS A 104 -6.07 9.11 -5.43
C HIS A 104 -6.20 9.26 -6.95
N ASP A 105 -6.90 8.33 -7.61
CA ASP A 105 -7.12 8.39 -9.05
C ASP A 105 -7.91 9.65 -9.44
N VAL A 106 -8.96 9.97 -8.69
CA VAL A 106 -9.77 11.17 -8.92
C VAL A 106 -8.92 12.45 -8.77
N ILE A 107 -8.08 12.52 -7.72
CA ILE A 107 -7.22 13.69 -7.49
C ILE A 107 -6.18 13.83 -8.62
N PHE A 108 -5.51 12.73 -9.00
CA PHE A 108 -4.52 12.75 -10.07
C PHE A 108 -5.14 13.10 -11.41
N VAL A 109 -6.25 12.47 -11.77
CA VAL A 109 -6.95 12.73 -13.04
C VAL A 109 -7.45 14.17 -13.08
N SER A 110 -8.06 14.66 -12.01
CA SER A 110 -8.50 16.06 -11.93
C SER A 110 -7.33 17.03 -12.13
N LYS A 111 -6.19 16.74 -11.49
CA LYS A 111 -5.01 17.61 -11.61
C LYS A 111 -4.41 17.57 -13.01
N ILE A 112 -4.35 16.41 -13.63
CA ILE A 112 -3.91 16.27 -15.03
C ILE A 112 -4.87 17.04 -15.93
N TYR A 113 -6.18 16.87 -15.75
CA TYR A 113 -7.19 17.58 -16.54
C TYR A 113 -7.01 19.09 -16.44
N GLU A 114 -6.88 19.66 -15.24
CA GLU A 114 -6.59 21.08 -15.04
C GLU A 114 -5.34 21.58 -15.81
N LEU A 115 -4.30 20.74 -15.88
CA LEU A 115 -3.04 21.11 -16.53
C LEU A 115 -3.10 21.05 -18.06
N VAL A 116 -4.00 20.23 -18.63
CA VAL A 116 -4.00 19.95 -20.07
C VAL A 116 -5.25 20.48 -20.78
N SER A 117 -6.34 20.78 -20.07
CA SER A 117 -7.62 21.19 -20.65
C SER A 117 -7.52 22.37 -21.63
N ASP A 118 -6.67 23.34 -21.31
CA ASP A 118 -6.46 24.54 -22.13
C ASP A 118 -5.38 24.37 -23.23
N ARG A 119 -4.68 23.24 -23.23
CA ARG A 119 -3.52 23.02 -24.10
C ARG A 119 -3.73 21.98 -25.19
N TYR A 120 -4.70 21.13 -25.00
CA TYR A 120 -4.96 19.98 -25.87
C TYR A 120 -6.42 19.90 -26.25
N ASP A 121 -6.68 19.38 -27.45
CA ASP A 121 -8.02 19.04 -27.90
C ASP A 121 -8.51 17.82 -27.13
N ILE A 122 -9.29 18.05 -26.10
CA ILE A 122 -9.87 16.98 -25.26
C ILE A 122 -11.17 16.54 -25.91
N ARG A 123 -11.26 15.24 -26.22
CA ARG A 123 -12.46 14.66 -26.80
C ARG A 123 -13.32 14.03 -25.71
N ASP A 124 -14.56 14.41 -25.68
CA ASP A 124 -15.56 13.70 -24.89
C ASP A 124 -15.87 12.36 -25.58
N ILE A 125 -15.75 11.28 -24.80
CA ILE A 125 -16.14 9.95 -25.24
C ILE A 125 -17.46 9.64 -24.55
N GLU A 126 -18.52 9.51 -25.36
CA GLU A 126 -19.80 9.00 -24.84
C GLU A 126 -19.60 7.52 -24.43
N THR A 127 -19.76 7.27 -23.14
CA THR A 127 -19.81 5.91 -22.64
C THR A 127 -21.25 5.46 -22.55
N ASN A 128 -21.59 4.37 -23.23
CA ASN A 128 -22.88 3.73 -23.04
C ASN A 128 -23.01 3.31 -21.56
N LYS A 129 -24.11 3.67 -20.94
CA LYS A 129 -24.40 3.15 -19.60
C LYS A 129 -24.48 1.62 -19.68
N PRO A 130 -23.74 0.90 -18.83
CA PRO A 130 -23.84 -0.55 -18.81
C PRO A 130 -25.29 -0.94 -18.51
N THR A 131 -25.83 -1.82 -19.33
CA THR A 131 -27.18 -2.35 -19.16
C THR A 131 -27.25 -3.35 -18.00
N ASP A 132 -26.11 -3.93 -17.66
CA ASP A 132 -25.98 -4.92 -16.59
C ASP A 132 -24.91 -4.51 -15.59
N LYS A 133 -25.06 -4.92 -14.34
CA LYS A 133 -24.01 -4.77 -13.34
C LYS A 133 -22.93 -5.81 -13.59
N PHE A 134 -21.69 -5.37 -13.79
CA PHE A 134 -20.52 -6.25 -13.97
C PHE A 134 -19.88 -6.69 -12.66
N TRP A 135 -20.37 -6.23 -11.53
CA TRP A 135 -19.92 -6.60 -10.19
C TRP A 135 -21.09 -7.11 -9.36
N ILE A 136 -20.84 -8.15 -8.62
CA ILE A 136 -21.77 -8.78 -7.67
C ILE A 136 -21.43 -8.23 -6.29
#